data_9d6cc3a0be0eb46e94d2c369acbbf230
#
_entry.id   9d6cc3a0be0eb46e94d2c369acbbf230
#
_cell.length_a   1.000
_cell.length_b   1.000
_cell.length_c   1.000
_cell.angle_alpha   90.00
_cell.angle_beta   90.00
_cell.angle_gamma   90.00
#
_symmetry.space_group_name_H-M   'P 1'
#
loop_
_entity.id
_entity.type
_entity.pdbx_description
1 polymer ?
#
loop_
_entity_poly.entity_id
_entity_poly.type
_entity_poly.pdbx_seq_one_letter_code
_entity_poly.pdbx_strand_id
1 'polypeptide(L)'
;MEVGTKFLEGGLHNRPNLLREKLQAAIDEISASARCDRIIIGYGICGRGTVGIQSRNIPLAVPKVHDCIALFLGGDAAYRREFKKYPGTYYISAGWHEEKTEPISQQKQSAYYGSEKLNYKDLAERYGEHEAKETIQFLSTWQKNYQRAAFIETGAKLSPKYEKHAREMAKEYGWKYEKLVGDQSLIKALLTARKTSDEILVVPPNHVVEFDAVQSTLSANPIWNARESQPDKDGVIVLEGDSADEKEAACLNIGLGIDAGGTYTDTVIYDIGKSKTISKSKALTTKWDFTVGIH
;
A
#
# COMPACT_ATOMS: atom_id res chain seq x y z
N MET A 1 -26.97 -16.51 3.85
CA MET A 1 -26.57 -15.26 3.17
C MET A 1 -25.80 -15.69 1.93
N GLU A 2 -26.30 -15.33 0.77
CA GLU A 2 -25.62 -15.56 -0.49
C GLU A 2 -24.62 -14.41 -0.72
N VAL A 3 -23.38 -14.74 -1.08
CA VAL A 3 -22.30 -13.76 -1.30
C VAL A 3 -21.76 -13.94 -2.72
N GLY A 4 -22.06 -12.99 -3.59
CA GLY A 4 -21.39 -12.89 -4.89
C GLY A 4 -19.98 -12.32 -4.71
N THR A 5 -18.99 -12.81 -5.45
CA THR A 5 -17.62 -12.35 -5.35
C THR A 5 -17.12 -11.90 -6.73
N LYS A 6 -16.51 -10.71 -6.77
CA LYS A 6 -15.82 -10.18 -7.95
C LYS A 6 -14.34 -9.99 -7.61
N PHE A 7 -13.47 -10.69 -8.32
CA PHE A 7 -12.02 -10.51 -8.19
C PHE A 7 -11.53 -9.45 -9.15
N LEU A 8 -10.62 -8.59 -8.70
CA LEU A 8 -9.84 -7.69 -9.53
C LEU A 8 -8.49 -8.32 -9.83
N GLU A 9 -7.78 -7.75 -10.80
CA GLU A 9 -6.43 -8.18 -11.16
C GLU A 9 -5.51 -8.11 -9.93
N GLY A 10 -4.57 -9.04 -9.86
CA GLY A 10 -3.54 -8.97 -8.85
C GLY A 10 -2.61 -7.76 -9.00
N GLY A 11 -1.79 -7.44 -7.97
CA GLY A 11 -0.78 -6.37 -8.00
C GLY A 11 -1.30 -4.94 -8.00
N LEU A 12 -2.60 -4.72 -8.03
CA LEU A 12 -3.18 -3.37 -8.04
C LEU A 12 -2.78 -2.53 -6.82
N HIS A 13 -2.44 -3.16 -5.69
CA HIS A 13 -1.95 -2.46 -4.50
C HIS A 13 -0.65 -1.67 -4.75
N ASN A 14 0.16 -2.06 -5.75
CA ASN A 14 1.36 -1.34 -6.18
C ASN A 14 1.04 -0.07 -7.01
N ARG A 15 -0.23 0.05 -7.49
CA ARG A 15 -0.72 1.19 -8.30
C ARG A 15 -2.01 1.75 -7.69
N PRO A 16 -1.92 2.52 -6.59
CA PRO A 16 -3.11 2.95 -5.82
C PRO A 16 -4.17 3.68 -6.63
N ASN A 17 -3.77 4.51 -7.59
CA ASN A 17 -4.71 5.22 -8.46
C ASN A 17 -5.48 4.25 -9.36
N LEU A 18 -4.79 3.27 -9.97
CA LEU A 18 -5.43 2.24 -10.78
C LEU A 18 -6.32 1.32 -9.93
N LEU A 19 -5.89 0.98 -8.71
CA LEU A 19 -6.73 0.24 -7.76
C LEU A 19 -8.04 0.99 -7.49
N ARG A 20 -7.97 2.29 -7.22
CA ARG A 20 -9.14 3.14 -7.01
C ARG A 20 -10.08 3.14 -8.21
N GLU A 21 -9.55 3.33 -9.41
CA GLU A 21 -10.34 3.31 -10.66
C GLU A 21 -11.04 1.97 -10.85
N LYS A 22 -10.34 0.87 -10.68
CA LYS A 22 -10.91 -0.49 -10.84
C LYS A 22 -11.95 -0.81 -9.76
N LEU A 23 -11.69 -0.40 -8.50
CA LEU A 23 -12.66 -0.54 -7.41
C LEU A 23 -13.91 0.28 -7.69
N GLN A 24 -13.76 1.54 -8.14
CA GLN A 24 -14.90 2.39 -8.46
C GLN A 24 -15.73 1.82 -9.60
N ALA A 25 -15.09 1.36 -10.68
CA ALA A 25 -15.78 0.73 -11.78
C ALA A 25 -16.58 -0.51 -11.33
N ALA A 26 -16.01 -1.33 -10.46
CA ALA A 26 -16.70 -2.49 -9.89
C ALA A 26 -17.89 -2.09 -8.99
N ILE A 27 -17.73 -1.05 -8.17
CA ILE A 27 -18.81 -0.50 -7.33
C ILE A 27 -19.94 0.01 -8.21
N ASP A 28 -19.63 0.74 -9.28
CA ASP A 28 -20.62 1.33 -10.20
C ASP A 28 -21.42 0.22 -10.93
N GLU A 29 -20.73 -0.80 -11.43
CA GLU A 29 -21.36 -1.95 -12.10
C GLU A 29 -22.31 -2.72 -11.15
N ILE A 30 -21.84 -3.03 -9.92
CA ILE A 30 -22.64 -3.75 -8.94
C ILE A 30 -23.83 -2.89 -8.51
N SER A 31 -23.63 -1.60 -8.29
CA SER A 31 -24.67 -0.66 -7.89
C SER A 31 -25.77 -0.52 -8.95
N ALA A 32 -25.40 -0.54 -10.24
CA ALA A 32 -26.36 -0.49 -11.34
C ALA A 32 -27.22 -1.76 -11.42
N SER A 33 -26.69 -2.91 -11.00
CA SER A 33 -27.46 -4.18 -10.99
C SER A 33 -28.48 -4.29 -9.87
N ALA A 34 -28.31 -3.52 -8.79
CA ALA A 34 -29.16 -3.47 -7.59
C ALA A 34 -29.48 -4.87 -6.98
N ARG A 35 -28.60 -5.86 -7.16
CA ARG A 35 -28.82 -7.26 -6.73
C ARG A 35 -28.35 -7.55 -5.29
N CYS A 36 -27.77 -6.61 -4.60
CA CYS A 36 -27.26 -6.78 -3.25
C CYS A 36 -27.64 -5.57 -2.37
N ASP A 37 -27.68 -5.81 -1.07
CA ASP A 37 -27.97 -4.77 -0.05
C ASP A 37 -26.71 -4.07 0.45
N ARG A 38 -25.52 -4.54 0.04
CA ARG A 38 -24.22 -4.03 0.45
C ARG A 38 -23.09 -4.52 -0.44
N ILE A 39 -22.09 -3.68 -0.62
CA ILE A 39 -20.83 -4.02 -1.29
C ILE A 39 -19.72 -4.07 -0.23
N ILE A 40 -18.96 -5.15 -0.22
CA ILE A 40 -17.85 -5.36 0.72
C ILE A 40 -16.55 -5.21 -0.04
N ILE A 41 -15.68 -4.33 0.45
CA ILE A 41 -14.37 -4.09 -0.12
C ILE A 41 -13.35 -4.94 0.63
N GLY A 42 -12.82 -5.97 -0.01
CA GLY A 42 -11.81 -6.88 0.55
C GLY A 42 -10.37 -6.34 0.45
N TYR A 43 -10.17 -5.02 0.49
CA TYR A 43 -8.88 -4.34 0.42
C TYR A 43 -8.68 -3.50 1.67
N GLY A 44 -7.46 -3.49 2.20
CA GLY A 44 -7.03 -2.46 3.15
C GLY A 44 -6.86 -1.09 2.48
N ILE A 45 -6.26 -0.14 3.18
CA ILE A 45 -5.95 1.21 2.64
C ILE A 45 -5.01 1.10 1.44
N CYS A 46 -4.04 0.15 1.48
CA CYS A 46 -3.16 -0.21 0.36
C CYS A 46 -2.59 1.01 -0.38
N GLY A 47 -1.77 1.81 0.31
CA GLY A 47 -1.20 3.03 -0.27
C GLY A 47 -2.25 4.08 -0.65
N ARG A 48 -3.39 4.13 0.06
CA ARG A 48 -4.57 4.97 -0.20
C ARG A 48 -5.36 4.57 -1.47
N GLY A 49 -5.20 3.34 -1.95
CA GLY A 49 -5.97 2.86 -3.11
C GLY A 49 -7.47 2.76 -2.87
N THR A 50 -7.92 2.62 -1.61
CA THR A 50 -9.35 2.65 -1.25
C THR A 50 -9.87 4.04 -0.86
N VAL A 51 -8.99 5.06 -0.76
CA VAL A 51 -9.38 6.44 -0.49
C VAL A 51 -9.93 7.08 -1.77
N GLY A 52 -11.05 7.77 -1.66
CA GLY A 52 -11.73 8.43 -2.78
C GLY A 52 -12.73 7.54 -3.51
N ILE A 53 -12.88 6.24 -3.15
CA ILE A 53 -14.00 5.44 -3.67
C ILE A 53 -15.33 5.98 -3.13
N GLN A 54 -16.35 5.92 -3.96
CA GLN A 54 -17.67 6.47 -3.67
C GLN A 54 -18.71 5.36 -3.64
N SER A 55 -19.53 5.36 -2.60
CA SER A 55 -20.76 4.59 -2.63
C SER A 55 -21.76 5.25 -3.59
N ARG A 56 -22.58 4.44 -4.22
CA ARG A 56 -23.74 4.92 -4.99
C ARG A 56 -25.01 4.78 -4.14
N ASN A 57 -25.99 4.10 -4.65
CA ASN A 57 -27.24 3.77 -3.96
C ASN A 57 -27.10 2.59 -2.95
N ILE A 58 -25.97 1.89 -2.96
CA ILE A 58 -25.69 0.74 -2.08
C ILE A 58 -24.57 1.11 -1.12
N PRO A 59 -24.70 0.85 0.20
CA PRO A 59 -23.64 1.13 1.16
C PRO A 59 -22.44 0.22 0.96
N LEU A 60 -21.23 0.72 1.31
CA LEU A 60 -20.01 -0.07 1.31
C LEU A 60 -19.60 -0.45 2.72
N ALA A 61 -18.94 -1.60 2.89
CA ALA A 61 -18.21 -1.97 4.08
C ALA A 61 -16.71 -2.09 3.74
N VAL A 62 -15.87 -1.28 4.39
CA VAL A 62 -14.43 -1.15 4.10
C VAL A 62 -13.64 -1.43 5.38
N PRO A 63 -12.61 -2.31 5.36
CA PRO A 63 -11.80 -2.53 6.55
C PRO A 63 -10.87 -1.32 6.78
N LYS A 64 -10.77 -0.88 8.02
CA LYS A 64 -9.87 0.20 8.46
C LYS A 64 -8.47 -0.33 8.78
N VAL A 65 -7.90 -1.13 7.91
CA VAL A 65 -6.57 -1.71 8.07
C VAL A 65 -5.62 -1.20 6.99
N HIS A 66 -4.34 -1.11 7.28
CA HIS A 66 -3.37 -0.56 6.35
C HIS A 66 -3.22 -1.39 5.08
N ASP A 67 -3.21 -2.71 5.21
CA ASP A 67 -2.99 -3.63 4.08
C ASP A 67 -3.64 -5.00 4.31
N CYS A 68 -3.48 -5.89 3.34
CA CYS A 68 -4.04 -7.25 3.40
C CYS A 68 -3.40 -8.11 4.51
N ILE A 69 -2.20 -7.79 4.99
CA ILE A 69 -1.56 -8.56 6.05
C ILE A 69 -2.34 -8.38 7.35
N ALA A 70 -2.68 -7.14 7.70
CA ALA A 70 -3.53 -6.87 8.85
C ALA A 70 -4.91 -7.52 8.71
N LEU A 71 -5.49 -7.52 7.49
CA LEU A 71 -6.76 -8.20 7.23
C LEU A 71 -6.68 -9.71 7.49
N PHE A 72 -5.58 -10.38 7.08
CA PHE A 72 -5.38 -11.81 7.28
C PHE A 72 -4.98 -12.19 8.71
N LEU A 73 -4.44 -11.26 9.47
CA LEU A 73 -4.10 -11.45 10.88
C LEU A 73 -5.26 -11.11 11.84
N GLY A 74 -6.43 -10.71 11.32
CA GLY A 74 -7.62 -10.44 12.09
C GLY A 74 -7.77 -9.00 12.58
N GLY A 75 -6.94 -8.07 12.10
CA GLY A 75 -7.05 -6.64 12.37
C GLY A 75 -5.72 -5.96 12.65
N ASP A 76 -5.77 -4.63 12.76
CA ASP A 76 -4.59 -3.79 12.92
C ASP A 76 -3.87 -4.06 14.26
N ALA A 77 -4.61 -4.33 15.32
CA ALA A 77 -4.03 -4.66 16.62
C ALA A 77 -3.16 -5.93 16.59
N ALA A 78 -3.59 -6.97 15.86
CA ALA A 78 -2.83 -8.20 15.69
C ALA A 78 -1.56 -7.95 14.87
N TYR A 79 -1.68 -7.18 13.78
CA TYR A 79 -0.55 -6.79 12.98
C TYR A 79 0.49 -5.99 13.78
N ARG A 80 0.07 -4.99 14.57
CA ARG A 80 0.98 -4.19 15.42
C ARG A 80 1.72 -5.04 16.43
N ARG A 81 1.07 -6.02 17.06
CA ARG A 81 1.75 -6.97 17.97
C ARG A 81 2.83 -7.77 17.26
N GLU A 82 2.52 -8.30 16.07
CA GLU A 82 3.50 -9.04 15.26
C GLU A 82 4.65 -8.16 14.79
N PHE A 83 4.35 -6.96 14.31
CA PHE A 83 5.36 -6.00 13.87
C PHE A 83 6.31 -5.60 15.02
N LYS A 84 5.76 -5.32 16.21
CA LYS A 84 6.59 -4.98 17.38
C LYS A 84 7.51 -6.12 17.77
N LYS A 85 7.06 -7.37 17.63
CA LYS A 85 7.85 -8.57 17.96
C LYS A 85 8.94 -8.84 16.93
N TYR A 86 8.64 -8.62 15.63
CA TYR A 86 9.53 -8.91 14.51
C TYR A 86 9.36 -7.87 13.40
N PRO A 87 9.96 -6.70 13.51
CA PRO A 87 9.76 -5.62 12.54
C PRO A 87 10.24 -5.96 11.13
N GLY A 88 11.38 -6.67 11.00
CA GLY A 88 11.92 -7.10 9.71
C GLY A 88 11.27 -8.40 9.19
N THR A 89 9.94 -8.43 9.05
CA THR A 89 9.22 -9.61 8.54
C THR A 89 8.73 -9.43 7.13
N TYR A 90 9.06 -10.38 6.26
CA TYR A 90 8.46 -10.52 4.94
C TYR A 90 7.27 -11.49 5.06
N TYR A 91 6.06 -10.98 4.81
CA TYR A 91 4.84 -11.76 4.93
C TYR A 91 4.46 -12.40 3.59
N ILE A 92 4.02 -13.64 3.63
CA ILE A 92 3.60 -14.43 2.47
C ILE A 92 2.24 -15.05 2.79
N SER A 93 1.30 -14.94 1.88
CA SER A 93 -0.01 -15.61 1.95
C SER A 93 -0.31 -16.31 0.64
N ALA A 94 -1.37 -17.11 0.61
CA ALA A 94 -1.74 -17.87 -0.58
C ALA A 94 -1.98 -17.00 -1.83
N GLY A 95 -2.59 -15.82 -1.71
CA GLY A 95 -2.85 -14.91 -2.84
C GLY A 95 -1.61 -14.15 -3.33
N TRP A 96 -0.61 -13.98 -2.49
CA TRP A 96 0.57 -13.16 -2.80
C TRP A 96 1.50 -13.79 -3.85
N HIS A 97 1.50 -15.12 -3.97
CA HIS A 97 2.46 -15.82 -4.82
C HIS A 97 2.01 -15.93 -6.28
N GLU A 98 0.71 -15.91 -6.55
CA GLU A 98 0.20 -16.10 -7.92
C GLU A 98 0.62 -14.98 -8.87
N GLU A 99 0.97 -13.82 -8.35
CA GLU A 99 1.47 -12.69 -9.12
C GLU A 99 2.97 -12.76 -9.44
N LYS A 100 3.77 -13.48 -8.65
CA LYS A 100 5.22 -13.56 -8.84
C LYS A 100 5.58 -14.89 -9.46
N THR A 101 5.38 -15.02 -10.77
CA THR A 101 5.65 -16.25 -11.53
C THR A 101 7.14 -16.50 -11.80
N GLU A 102 8.03 -15.55 -11.45
CA GLU A 102 9.47 -15.70 -11.72
C GLU A 102 10.20 -16.47 -10.60
N PRO A 103 11.10 -17.43 -10.97
CA PRO A 103 11.97 -18.08 -10.01
C PRO A 103 12.81 -17.07 -9.23
N ILE A 104 13.06 -17.35 -7.94
CA ILE A 104 13.87 -16.49 -7.05
C ILE A 104 15.25 -16.17 -7.64
N SER A 105 15.85 -17.14 -8.37
CA SER A 105 17.12 -16.94 -9.07
C SER A 105 17.09 -15.85 -10.14
N GLN A 106 15.94 -15.60 -10.77
CA GLN A 106 15.77 -14.54 -11.78
C GLN A 106 15.46 -13.19 -11.16
N GLN A 107 14.92 -13.15 -9.94
CA GLN A 107 14.66 -11.90 -9.21
C GLN A 107 15.95 -11.15 -8.84
N LYS A 108 17.11 -11.82 -8.86
CA LYS A 108 18.41 -11.19 -8.59
C LYS A 108 18.90 -10.27 -9.72
N GLN A 109 18.38 -10.42 -10.93
CA GLN A 109 18.81 -9.66 -12.12
C GLN A 109 17.89 -8.48 -12.46
N SER A 110 16.77 -8.37 -11.77
CA SER A 110 15.82 -7.28 -11.93
C SER A 110 15.38 -6.77 -10.58
N ALA A 111 15.25 -5.46 -10.47
CA ALA A 111 14.67 -4.82 -9.30
C ALA A 111 13.24 -4.38 -9.65
N TYR A 112 12.35 -4.46 -8.67
CA TYR A 112 11.02 -3.93 -8.79
C TYR A 112 10.94 -2.59 -8.06
N TYR A 113 10.51 -1.56 -8.77
CA TYR A 113 10.09 -0.30 -8.17
C TYR A 113 8.57 -0.19 -8.34
N GLY A 114 7.84 -0.38 -7.24
CA GLY A 114 6.40 -0.54 -7.31
C GLY A 114 6.01 -1.74 -8.16
N SER A 115 5.25 -1.53 -9.24
CA SER A 115 4.83 -2.56 -10.19
C SER A 115 5.76 -2.70 -11.40
N GLU A 116 6.71 -1.79 -11.57
CA GLU A 116 7.60 -1.80 -12.73
C GLU A 116 8.83 -2.66 -12.46
N LYS A 117 9.07 -3.59 -13.38
CA LYS A 117 10.31 -4.34 -13.44
C LYS A 117 11.37 -3.47 -14.11
N LEU A 118 12.28 -2.96 -13.30
CA LEU A 118 13.42 -2.21 -13.78
C LEU A 118 14.51 -3.18 -14.21
N ASN A 119 14.95 -3.09 -15.45
CA ASN A 119 16.12 -3.81 -15.90
C ASN A 119 17.31 -2.84 -16.11
N TYR A 120 18.50 -3.37 -15.98
CA TYR A 120 19.73 -2.61 -16.08
C TYR A 120 19.84 -1.85 -17.42
N LYS A 121 19.46 -2.51 -18.51
CA LYS A 121 19.60 -1.95 -19.86
C LYS A 121 18.75 -0.69 -20.05
N ASP A 122 17.48 -0.75 -19.66
CA ASP A 122 16.56 0.40 -19.79
C ASP A 122 16.99 1.56 -18.90
N LEU A 123 17.52 1.26 -17.70
CA LEU A 123 18.05 2.27 -16.81
C LEU A 123 19.33 2.88 -17.35
N ALA A 124 20.23 2.07 -17.94
CA ALA A 124 21.48 2.54 -18.50
C ALA A 124 21.26 3.44 -19.73
N GLU A 125 20.27 3.10 -20.57
CA GLU A 125 19.89 3.93 -21.71
C GLU A 125 19.30 5.29 -21.30
N ARG A 126 18.56 5.35 -20.16
CA ARG A 126 17.91 6.59 -19.70
C ARG A 126 18.78 7.46 -18.81
N TYR A 127 19.60 6.86 -17.97
CA TYR A 127 20.29 7.55 -16.87
C TYR A 127 21.81 7.34 -16.87
N GLY A 128 22.35 6.50 -17.78
CA GLY A 128 23.76 6.14 -17.81
C GLY A 128 24.06 4.87 -17.00
N GLU A 129 25.21 4.23 -17.31
CA GLU A 129 25.60 2.93 -16.74
C GLU A 129 25.86 3.00 -15.22
N HIS A 130 26.44 4.10 -14.76
CA HIS A 130 26.78 4.26 -13.35
C HIS A 130 25.51 4.31 -12.50
N GLU A 131 24.56 5.17 -12.85
CA GLU A 131 23.29 5.35 -12.18
C GLU A 131 22.42 4.10 -12.25
N ALA A 132 22.42 3.41 -13.39
CA ALA A 132 21.72 2.14 -13.55
C ALA A 132 22.24 1.07 -12.59
N LYS A 133 23.58 0.95 -12.49
CA LYS A 133 24.23 0.01 -11.57
C LYS A 133 23.93 0.32 -10.11
N GLU A 134 24.06 1.58 -9.71
CA GLU A 134 23.74 2.06 -8.37
C GLU A 134 22.27 1.79 -8.02
N THR A 135 21.36 2.10 -8.94
CA THR A 135 19.90 1.89 -8.77
C THR A 135 19.56 0.41 -8.61
N ILE A 136 20.03 -0.44 -9.53
CA ILE A 136 19.80 -1.90 -9.45
C ILE A 136 20.41 -2.47 -8.17
N GLN A 137 21.63 -2.09 -7.82
CA GLN A 137 22.28 -2.53 -6.60
C GLN A 137 21.51 -2.11 -5.35
N PHE A 138 21.05 -0.87 -5.29
CA PHE A 138 20.22 -0.38 -4.17
C PHE A 138 18.92 -1.16 -4.06
N LEU A 139 18.16 -1.27 -5.15
CA LEU A 139 16.88 -1.97 -5.18
C LEU A 139 17.02 -3.48 -4.98
N SER A 140 18.12 -4.11 -5.40
CA SER A 140 18.36 -5.53 -5.21
C SER A 140 18.81 -5.90 -3.79
N THR A 141 19.04 -4.93 -2.92
CA THR A 141 19.44 -5.19 -1.51
C THR A 141 18.27 -5.23 -0.54
N TRP A 142 17.03 -5.13 -1.02
CA TRP A 142 15.83 -5.14 -0.19
C TRP A 142 15.76 -6.34 0.78
N GLN A 143 16.30 -7.51 0.38
CA GLN A 143 16.33 -8.72 1.20
C GLN A 143 17.07 -8.54 2.52
N LYS A 144 18.08 -7.64 2.56
CA LYS A 144 18.87 -7.36 3.77
C LYS A 144 18.05 -6.69 4.88
N ASN A 145 16.91 -6.12 4.52
CA ASN A 145 16.01 -5.44 5.46
C ASN A 145 15.10 -6.43 6.20
N TYR A 146 15.08 -7.70 5.76
CA TYR A 146 14.23 -8.72 6.35
C TYR A 146 15.08 -9.76 7.08
N GLN A 147 14.52 -10.25 8.15
CA GLN A 147 15.15 -11.29 9.00
C GLN A 147 14.24 -12.51 9.17
N ARG A 148 12.97 -12.39 8.75
CA ARG A 148 11.96 -13.43 8.88
C ARG A 148 11.07 -13.48 7.64
N ALA A 149 10.82 -14.70 7.13
CA ALA A 149 9.71 -14.99 6.22
C ALA A 149 8.57 -15.58 7.05
N ALA A 150 7.43 -14.89 7.10
CA ALA A 150 6.24 -15.36 7.81
C ALA A 150 5.17 -15.80 6.83
N PHE A 151 4.85 -17.09 6.80
CA PHE A 151 3.74 -17.61 6.03
C PHE A 151 2.44 -17.50 6.84
N ILE A 152 1.43 -16.76 6.34
CA ILE A 152 0.13 -16.65 6.97
C ILE A 152 -0.79 -17.73 6.40
N GLU A 153 -1.13 -18.70 7.24
CA GLU A 153 -2.08 -19.75 6.91
C GLU A 153 -3.52 -19.24 7.03
N THR A 154 -4.17 -19.05 5.89
CA THR A 154 -5.54 -18.50 5.82
C THR A 154 -6.62 -19.58 5.64
N GLY A 155 -6.25 -20.87 5.65
CA GLY A 155 -7.16 -21.98 5.36
C GLY A 155 -7.47 -22.17 3.87
N ALA A 156 -6.76 -21.48 2.97
CA ALA A 156 -6.93 -21.67 1.54
C ALA A 156 -6.37 -23.03 1.08
N LYS A 157 -7.08 -23.69 0.15
CA LYS A 157 -6.72 -25.06 -0.33
C LYS A 157 -5.30 -25.17 -0.91
N LEU A 158 -4.72 -24.09 -1.41
CA LEU A 158 -3.40 -24.06 -2.02
C LEU A 158 -2.26 -23.74 -1.04
N SER A 159 -2.54 -23.61 0.24
CA SER A 159 -1.57 -23.30 1.29
C SER A 159 -0.23 -24.06 1.24
N PRO A 160 -0.19 -25.38 0.98
CA PRO A 160 1.09 -26.13 1.00
C PRO A 160 2.10 -25.62 -0.04
N LYS A 161 1.66 -25.21 -1.23
CA LYS A 161 2.52 -24.67 -2.28
C LYS A 161 3.17 -23.36 -1.84
N TYR A 162 2.40 -22.48 -1.22
CA TYR A 162 2.87 -21.17 -0.79
C TYR A 162 3.71 -21.23 0.48
N GLU A 163 3.39 -22.15 1.37
CA GLU A 163 4.22 -22.44 2.53
C GLU A 163 5.61 -22.93 2.12
N LYS A 164 5.68 -23.84 1.12
CA LYS A 164 6.94 -24.31 0.54
C LYS A 164 7.76 -23.13 0.00
N HIS A 165 7.14 -22.25 -0.77
CA HIS A 165 7.81 -21.07 -1.29
C HIS A 165 8.35 -20.14 -0.19
N ALA A 166 7.59 -19.93 0.89
CA ALA A 166 8.06 -19.13 2.04
C ALA A 166 9.30 -19.74 2.70
N ARG A 167 9.35 -21.08 2.81
CA ARG A 167 10.51 -21.80 3.33
C ARG A 167 11.73 -21.68 2.41
N GLU A 168 11.51 -21.78 1.10
CA GLU A 168 12.56 -21.62 0.08
C GLU A 168 13.15 -20.20 0.12
N MET A 169 12.32 -19.17 0.22
CA MET A 169 12.77 -17.79 0.38
C MET A 169 13.57 -17.59 1.66
N ALA A 170 13.07 -18.12 2.79
CA ALA A 170 13.78 -18.03 4.06
C ALA A 170 15.17 -18.66 3.96
N LYS A 171 15.28 -19.84 3.33
CA LYS A 171 16.57 -20.53 3.12
C LYS A 171 17.49 -19.73 2.20
N GLU A 172 16.97 -19.23 1.08
CA GLU A 172 17.74 -18.49 0.07
C GLU A 172 18.34 -17.20 0.62
N TYR A 173 17.57 -16.46 1.45
CA TYR A 173 18.02 -15.18 1.99
C TYR A 173 18.57 -15.25 3.42
N GLY A 174 18.65 -16.44 4.00
CA GLY A 174 19.14 -16.63 5.37
C GLY A 174 18.19 -16.09 6.44
N TRP A 175 16.89 -16.02 6.15
CA TRP A 175 15.88 -15.56 7.09
C TRP A 175 15.32 -16.71 7.95
N LYS A 176 14.82 -16.35 9.12
CA LYS A 176 14.04 -17.29 9.94
C LYS A 176 12.69 -17.54 9.25
N TYR A 177 12.31 -18.80 9.09
CA TYR A 177 10.95 -19.15 8.67
C TYR A 177 10.02 -19.24 9.89
N GLU A 178 8.80 -18.72 9.75
CA GLU A 178 7.75 -18.90 10.74
C GLU A 178 6.39 -19.03 10.05
N LYS A 179 5.55 -19.94 10.58
CA LYS A 179 4.15 -20.08 10.15
C LYS A 179 3.26 -19.37 11.15
N LEU A 180 2.46 -18.44 10.67
CA LEU A 180 1.46 -17.73 11.45
C LEU A 180 0.07 -18.28 11.11
N VAL A 181 -0.76 -18.44 12.13
CA VAL A 181 -2.18 -18.79 11.94
C VAL A 181 -2.92 -17.50 11.62
N GLY A 182 -3.54 -17.44 10.43
CA GLY A 182 -4.40 -16.33 10.04
C GLY A 182 -5.70 -16.33 10.84
N ASP A 183 -6.24 -15.14 11.05
CA ASP A 183 -7.54 -14.94 11.72
C ASP A 183 -8.55 -14.34 10.73
N GLN A 184 -9.62 -15.06 10.49
CA GLN A 184 -10.71 -14.65 9.59
C GLN A 184 -11.78 -13.80 10.29
N SER A 185 -11.62 -13.46 11.56
CA SER A 185 -12.64 -12.75 12.35
C SER A 185 -13.04 -11.41 11.71
N LEU A 186 -12.06 -10.61 11.26
CA LEU A 186 -12.32 -9.34 10.60
C LEU A 186 -13.04 -9.53 9.25
N ILE A 187 -12.65 -10.54 8.46
CA ILE A 187 -13.33 -10.85 7.20
C ILE A 187 -14.79 -11.26 7.46
N LYS A 188 -15.02 -12.09 8.46
CA LYS A 188 -16.39 -12.49 8.88
C LYS A 188 -17.19 -11.30 9.38
N ALA A 189 -16.56 -10.40 10.15
CA ALA A 189 -17.21 -9.18 10.63
C ALA A 189 -17.58 -8.24 9.47
N LEU A 190 -16.74 -8.11 8.46
CA LEU A 190 -17.05 -7.34 7.23
C LEU A 190 -18.31 -7.86 6.52
N LEU A 191 -18.49 -9.19 6.45
CA LEU A 191 -19.66 -9.80 5.82
C LEU A 191 -20.98 -9.41 6.50
N THR A 192 -20.95 -9.09 7.78
CA THR A 192 -22.15 -8.78 8.57
C THR A 192 -22.24 -7.34 9.05
N ALA A 193 -21.21 -6.50 8.77
CA ALA A 193 -21.14 -5.13 9.25
C ALA A 193 -22.33 -4.29 8.79
N ARG A 194 -23.03 -3.65 9.70
CA ARG A 194 -24.17 -2.73 9.47
C ARG A 194 -23.88 -1.33 10.00
N LYS A 195 -22.85 -1.19 10.85
CA LYS A 195 -22.45 0.07 11.48
C LYS A 195 -20.94 0.16 11.48
N THR A 196 -20.44 1.38 11.44
CA THR A 196 -19.01 1.67 11.60
C THR A 196 -18.54 1.25 12.98
N SER A 197 -17.36 0.63 13.03
CA SER A 197 -16.64 0.23 14.23
C SER A 197 -15.19 0.72 14.17
N ASP A 198 -14.37 0.33 15.13
CA ASP A 198 -12.94 0.68 15.15
C ASP A 198 -12.20 0.07 13.95
N GLU A 199 -12.61 -1.12 13.49
CA GLU A 199 -11.93 -1.86 12.43
C GLU A 199 -12.66 -1.83 11.07
N ILE A 200 -13.92 -1.38 11.02
CA ILE A 200 -14.74 -1.40 9.82
C ILE A 200 -15.43 -0.04 9.63
N LEU A 201 -15.25 0.54 8.45
CA LEU A 201 -16.03 1.69 8.01
C LEU A 201 -17.24 1.21 7.21
N VAL A 202 -18.43 1.58 7.64
CA VAL A 202 -19.64 1.48 6.82
C VAL A 202 -19.89 2.84 6.16
N VAL A 203 -19.81 2.87 4.84
CA VAL A 203 -19.99 4.06 4.01
C VAL A 203 -21.47 4.11 3.58
N PRO A 204 -22.25 5.09 4.03
CA PRO A 204 -23.64 5.22 3.61
C PRO A 204 -23.75 5.50 2.10
N PRO A 205 -24.92 5.30 1.47
CA PRO A 205 -25.13 5.74 0.09
C PRO A 205 -24.78 7.21 -0.14
N ASN A 206 -24.24 7.54 -1.32
CA ASN A 206 -23.82 8.88 -1.71
C ASN A 206 -22.75 9.51 -0.81
N HIS A 207 -21.80 8.68 -0.31
CA HIS A 207 -20.65 9.13 0.45
C HIS A 207 -19.35 8.69 -0.22
N VAL A 208 -18.30 9.44 0.08
CA VAL A 208 -16.92 9.16 -0.36
C VAL A 208 -16.09 8.69 0.83
N VAL A 209 -15.17 7.75 0.59
CA VAL A 209 -14.18 7.32 1.58
C VAL A 209 -13.03 8.34 1.60
N GLU A 210 -12.76 8.91 2.76
CA GLU A 210 -11.65 9.82 2.99
C GLU A 210 -10.68 9.27 4.01
N PHE A 211 -9.45 9.77 3.98
CA PHE A 211 -8.41 9.42 4.95
C PHE A 211 -8.16 10.60 5.89
N ASP A 212 -8.49 10.41 7.15
CA ASP A 212 -8.13 11.36 8.20
C ASP A 212 -6.66 11.13 8.59
N ALA A 213 -5.80 12.07 8.20
CA ALA A 213 -4.37 11.99 8.46
C ALA A 213 -4.04 12.17 9.95
N VAL A 214 -4.86 12.91 10.70
CA VAL A 214 -4.66 13.15 12.14
C VAL A 214 -4.95 11.89 12.94
N GLN A 215 -6.07 11.24 12.63
CA GLN A 215 -6.47 9.99 13.30
C GLN A 215 -5.91 8.73 12.64
N SER A 216 -5.21 8.89 11.49
CA SER A 216 -4.67 7.79 10.68
C SER A 216 -5.70 6.71 10.36
N THR A 217 -6.93 7.12 10.06
CA THR A 217 -8.06 6.21 9.82
C THR A 217 -8.93 6.65 8.65
N LEU A 218 -9.84 5.76 8.21
CA LEU A 218 -10.82 6.05 7.17
C LEU A 218 -12.08 6.66 7.78
N SER A 219 -12.66 7.65 7.09
CA SER A 219 -13.96 8.25 7.34
C SER A 219 -14.85 8.21 6.10
N ALA A 220 -16.14 8.44 6.27
CA ALA A 220 -17.11 8.56 5.18
C ALA A 220 -17.77 9.93 5.24
N ASN A 221 -17.62 10.70 4.16
CA ASN A 221 -18.20 12.04 4.06
C ASN A 221 -19.23 12.12 2.93
N PRO A 222 -20.31 12.92 3.09
CA PRO A 222 -21.27 13.10 2.02
C PRO A 222 -20.62 13.64 0.75
N ILE A 223 -21.02 13.12 -0.41
CA ILE A 223 -20.60 13.70 -1.69
C ILE A 223 -21.38 15.00 -1.87
N TRP A 224 -20.73 16.13 -1.65
CA TRP A 224 -21.30 17.43 -1.97
C TRP A 224 -21.41 17.53 -3.50
N ASN A 225 -22.62 17.72 -4.00
CA ASN A 225 -22.80 18.08 -5.38
C ASN A 225 -22.17 19.47 -5.57
N ALA A 226 -20.95 19.49 -6.09
CA ALA A 226 -20.19 20.69 -6.38
C ALA A 226 -20.83 21.46 -7.55
N ARG A 227 -22.06 21.98 -7.35
CA ARG A 227 -22.66 22.99 -8.24
C ARG A 227 -22.40 24.40 -7.77
N GLU A 228 -21.75 24.63 -6.62
CA GLU A 228 -21.59 25.99 -6.05
C GLU A 228 -20.17 26.39 -5.65
N SER A 229 -19.13 25.59 -5.94
CA SER A 229 -17.76 26.10 -5.81
C SER A 229 -16.90 25.49 -6.91
N GLN A 230 -16.63 26.27 -7.98
CA GLN A 230 -15.54 25.98 -8.89
C GLN A 230 -14.23 26.15 -8.10
N PRO A 231 -13.37 25.15 -7.98
CA PRO A 231 -12.00 25.40 -7.58
C PRO A 231 -11.30 26.13 -8.73
N ASP A 232 -10.53 27.16 -8.39
CA ASP A 232 -9.66 27.84 -9.30
C ASP A 232 -8.75 26.86 -10.04
N LYS A 233 -8.43 27.21 -11.29
CA LYS A 233 -7.83 26.32 -12.30
C LYS A 233 -6.40 25.87 -12.01
N ASP A 234 -5.82 26.25 -10.89
CA ASP A 234 -4.44 25.93 -10.53
C ASP A 234 -4.42 25.32 -9.12
N GLY A 235 -4.34 23.98 -9.06
CA GLY A 235 -4.28 23.21 -7.82
C GLY A 235 -2.93 23.37 -7.06
N VAL A 236 -2.53 24.60 -6.78
CA VAL A 236 -1.40 24.93 -5.92
C VAL A 236 -1.97 25.40 -4.58
N ILE A 237 -1.79 24.59 -3.53
CA ILE A 237 -1.99 25.06 -2.15
C ILE A 237 -0.82 25.99 -1.84
N VAL A 238 -1.03 27.29 -1.94
CA VAL A 238 -0.10 28.28 -1.40
C VAL A 238 -0.38 28.37 0.09
N LEU A 239 0.53 27.91 0.90
CA LEU A 239 0.54 28.22 2.33
C LEU A 239 1.02 29.67 2.44
N GLU A 240 0.10 30.61 2.65
CA GLU A 240 0.44 31.96 3.04
C GLU A 240 1.09 31.92 4.42
N GLY A 241 2.43 31.98 4.44
CA GLY A 241 3.22 32.29 5.64
C GLY A 241 3.43 33.79 5.69
N ASP A 242 3.15 34.38 6.83
CA ASP A 242 3.34 35.80 7.12
C ASP A 242 4.75 36.29 6.74
N SER A 243 4.73 37.45 6.11
CA SER A 243 5.87 38.22 5.67
C SER A 243 6.86 38.54 6.78
N ALA A 244 8.15 38.17 6.60
CA ALA A 244 9.27 39.01 7.00
C ALA A 244 10.58 38.51 6.35
N ASP A 245 11.26 39.43 5.67
CA ASP A 245 12.64 39.38 5.21
C ASP A 245 12.96 38.53 3.97
N GLU A 246 12.81 39.17 2.82
CA GLU A 246 13.57 38.89 1.60
C GLU A 246 15.09 39.11 1.83
N LYS A 247 15.74 38.05 2.28
CA LYS A 247 17.18 37.83 2.03
C LYS A 247 17.30 36.73 1.01
N GLU A 248 18.04 37.00 -0.07
CA GLU A 248 18.37 36.09 -1.16
C GLU A 248 18.58 34.64 -0.66
N ALA A 249 17.53 33.87 -0.68
CA ALA A 249 17.62 32.42 -0.57
C ALA A 249 18.19 31.95 -1.91
N ALA A 250 19.47 31.62 -1.94
CA ALA A 250 20.05 30.84 -3.02
C ALA A 250 19.12 29.66 -3.27
N CYS A 251 18.52 29.61 -4.44
CA CYS A 251 17.58 28.55 -4.84
C CYS A 251 18.36 27.23 -4.78
N LEU A 252 18.24 26.52 -3.68
CA LEU A 252 18.81 25.17 -3.54
C LEU A 252 18.01 24.27 -4.46
N ASN A 253 18.59 23.92 -5.61
CA ASN A 253 18.03 22.93 -6.55
C ASN A 253 18.10 21.52 -5.93
N ILE A 254 17.49 21.34 -4.76
CA ILE A 254 17.48 20.07 -4.03
C ILE A 254 16.08 19.48 -4.10
N GLY A 255 15.97 18.23 -4.58
CA GLY A 255 14.77 17.43 -4.54
C GLY A 255 14.82 16.45 -3.36
N LEU A 256 13.68 16.27 -2.67
CA LEU A 256 13.48 15.22 -1.67
C LEU A 256 12.50 14.20 -2.25
N GLY A 257 12.98 12.97 -2.47
CA GLY A 257 12.14 11.82 -2.79
C GLY A 257 11.87 10.99 -1.54
N ILE A 258 10.61 10.65 -1.29
CA ILE A 258 10.21 9.77 -0.20
C ILE A 258 9.33 8.67 -0.79
N ASP A 259 9.73 7.42 -0.57
CA ASP A 259 8.92 6.24 -0.87
C ASP A 259 8.56 5.51 0.43
N ALA A 260 7.31 5.62 0.83
CA ALA A 260 6.79 4.97 2.04
C ALA A 260 6.16 3.63 1.68
N GLY A 261 6.96 2.59 1.65
CA GLY A 261 6.49 1.21 1.48
C GLY A 261 5.82 0.64 2.73
N GLY A 262 5.21 -0.53 2.57
CA GLY A 262 4.49 -1.20 3.68
C GLY A 262 5.37 -1.59 4.87
N THR A 263 6.68 -1.74 4.70
CA THR A 263 7.62 -2.17 5.75
C THR A 263 8.74 -1.16 5.96
N TYR A 264 9.19 -0.50 4.91
CA TYR A 264 10.27 0.48 4.95
C TYR A 264 9.88 1.75 4.21
N THR A 265 10.36 2.87 4.72
CA THR A 265 10.34 4.18 4.06
C THR A 265 11.73 4.49 3.56
N ASP A 266 11.87 4.70 2.27
CA ASP A 266 13.10 5.12 1.62
C ASP A 266 13.06 6.62 1.37
N THR A 267 14.16 7.31 1.66
CA THR A 267 14.31 8.75 1.39
C THR A 267 15.58 9.00 0.59
N VAL A 268 15.49 9.93 -0.35
CA VAL A 268 16.61 10.35 -1.18
C VAL A 268 16.64 11.88 -1.24
N ILE A 269 17.77 12.47 -0.92
CA ILE A 269 18.06 13.88 -1.18
C ILE A 269 18.89 13.95 -2.46
N TYR A 270 18.37 14.67 -3.45
CA TYR A 270 18.96 14.76 -4.78
C TYR A 270 19.26 16.21 -5.16
N ASP A 271 20.48 16.50 -5.60
CA ASP A 271 20.87 17.80 -6.19
C ASP A 271 20.49 17.82 -7.67
N ILE A 272 19.40 18.52 -7.98
CA ILE A 272 18.86 18.62 -9.36
C ILE A 272 19.84 19.35 -10.28
N GLY A 273 20.53 20.37 -9.76
CA GLY A 273 21.47 21.17 -10.53
C GLY A 273 22.73 20.39 -10.93
N LYS A 274 23.19 19.48 -10.09
CA LYS A 274 24.37 18.63 -10.32
C LYS A 274 24.01 17.23 -10.77
N SER A 275 22.72 16.90 -10.89
CA SER A 275 22.21 15.56 -11.20
C SER A 275 22.84 14.47 -10.33
N LYS A 276 22.93 14.72 -9.00
CA LYS A 276 23.63 13.83 -8.07
C LYS A 276 22.85 13.59 -6.79
N THR A 277 22.83 12.32 -6.35
CA THR A 277 22.32 11.96 -5.03
C THR A 277 23.25 12.50 -3.94
N ILE A 278 22.70 13.30 -3.02
CA ILE A 278 23.43 13.83 -1.86
C ILE A 278 23.43 12.83 -0.72
N SER A 279 22.26 12.27 -0.42
CA SER A 279 22.07 11.33 0.69
C SER A 279 20.92 10.37 0.40
N LYS A 280 21.01 9.18 0.99
CA LYS A 280 19.96 8.16 0.99
C LYS A 280 19.76 7.68 2.42
N SER A 281 18.51 7.42 2.80
CA SER A 281 18.18 6.82 4.09
C SER A 281 17.07 5.80 3.92
N LYS A 282 17.06 4.81 4.79
CA LYS A 282 16.01 3.80 4.86
C LYS A 282 15.64 3.58 6.32
N ALA A 283 14.35 3.74 6.63
CA ALA A 283 13.80 3.51 7.96
C ALA A 283 12.63 2.52 7.90
N LEU A 284 12.35 1.85 9.02
CA LEU A 284 11.12 1.05 9.15
C LEU A 284 9.91 1.98 9.05
N THR A 285 8.96 1.63 8.18
CA THR A 285 7.69 2.35 8.10
C THR A 285 6.86 2.06 9.34
N THR A 286 6.65 3.06 10.17
CA THR A 286 5.68 3.00 11.25
C THR A 286 4.30 3.35 10.70
N LYS A 287 3.52 2.34 10.36
CA LYS A 287 2.22 2.48 9.67
C LYS A 287 1.17 3.26 10.47
N TRP A 288 1.37 3.41 11.77
CA TRP A 288 0.50 4.16 12.68
C TRP A 288 0.98 5.58 12.96
N ASP A 289 2.23 5.89 12.59
CA ASP A 289 2.80 7.23 12.71
C ASP A 289 3.97 7.37 11.72
N PHE A 290 3.68 7.97 10.58
CA PHE A 290 4.69 8.16 9.52
C PHE A 290 5.79 9.14 9.91
N THR A 291 5.60 9.96 10.95
CA THR A 291 6.60 10.93 11.38
C THR A 291 7.80 10.25 12.07
N VAL A 292 7.59 9.11 12.73
CA VAL A 292 8.64 8.37 13.43
C VAL A 292 9.71 7.79 12.49
N GLY A 293 9.36 7.50 11.24
CA GLY A 293 10.30 6.96 10.23
C GLY A 293 11.07 8.03 9.45
N ILE A 294 10.80 9.32 9.69
CA ILE A 294 11.39 10.45 8.94
C ILE A 294 12.47 11.20 9.76
N HIS A 295 12.64 10.86 11.01
CA HIS A 295 13.68 11.45 11.89
C HIS A 295 15.07 10.86 11.68
#